data_22928a6836289604c5e4068e2a5fbe6b
#
_entry.id   22928a6836289604c5e4068e2a5fbe6b
#
_cell.length_a   1.000
_cell.length_b   1.000
_cell.length_c   1.000
_cell.angle_alpha   90.00
_cell.angle_beta   90.00
_cell.angle_gamma   90.00
#
_symmetry.space_group_name_H-M   'P 1'
#
loop_
_entity.id
_entity.type
_entity.pdbx_description
1 polymer ?
#
loop_
_entity_poly.entity_id
_entity_poly.type
_entity_poly.pdbx_seq_one_letter_code
_entity_poly.pdbx_strand_id
1 'polypeptide(L)'
;MTADADTGMVHSMDESEPNPIPVARHRWKKLRATAVVLATQVAILAAFLGFWDYMTAQNRAAAFMFGSPSAIAGFLGQMARDGSLWRDTYVTGLETLLGFFVGNLVGTLIGLSLWYSRFVSRVVEPFVIALGSIPIIALAPIIIIWFGTGLISKVAMSTLSVVIVALVTSYKGAVGVDPDQINLMRTLGASKFQIFRKLVVPASLTDIFAGLKLTVGFALIGAIVGEFMSSSEGLGHAIFKAGSLYIIPKVFAALVATIALALILTFIVGKIERLLMPWRRL
;
A
#
# COMPACT_ATOMS: atom_id res chain seq x y z
N MET A 1 -82.01 40.64 5.24
CA MET A 1 -81.89 41.13 3.87
C MET A 1 -80.49 40.76 3.38
N THR A 2 -80.54 39.93 2.35
CA THR A 2 -79.46 39.49 1.41
C THR A 2 -78.29 38.72 1.94
N ALA A 3 -78.35 37.49 1.68
CA ALA A 3 -77.55 36.44 1.17
C ALA A 3 -76.37 36.95 0.28
N ASP A 4 -75.21 36.36 0.46
CA ASP A 4 -74.47 35.93 -0.71
C ASP A 4 -73.58 34.72 -0.38
N ALA A 5 -73.66 33.81 -1.29
CA ALA A 5 -72.93 32.54 -1.27
C ALA A 5 -71.47 32.72 -1.69
N ASP A 6 -70.55 32.13 -0.99
CA ASP A 6 -69.19 32.01 -1.46
C ASP A 6 -68.91 30.55 -1.83
N THR A 7 -68.76 30.38 -3.10
CA THR A 7 -68.49 29.12 -3.80
C THR A 7 -67.05 28.71 -3.61
N GLY A 8 -66.84 27.58 -2.93
CA GLY A 8 -65.55 26.96 -2.75
C GLY A 8 -64.84 26.64 -4.07
N MET A 9 -63.63 27.20 -4.26
CA MET A 9 -62.64 26.77 -5.25
C MET A 9 -61.85 25.60 -4.69
N VAL A 10 -62.24 24.43 -5.11
CA VAL A 10 -61.42 23.21 -4.91
C VAL A 10 -60.19 23.34 -5.78
N HIS A 11 -59.04 23.59 -5.13
CA HIS A 11 -57.75 23.58 -5.76
C HIS A 11 -57.37 22.11 -6.02
N SER A 12 -57.50 21.68 -7.27
CA SER A 12 -57.01 20.37 -7.73
C SER A 12 -55.50 20.36 -7.56
N MET A 13 -54.97 19.66 -6.56
CA MET A 13 -53.56 19.30 -6.45
C MET A 13 -53.26 18.37 -7.63
N ASP A 14 -52.53 18.90 -8.58
CA ASP A 14 -51.89 18.13 -9.66
C ASP A 14 -50.79 17.25 -9.01
N GLU A 15 -51.12 16.00 -8.73
CA GLU A 15 -50.19 14.94 -8.37
C GLU A 15 -49.39 14.57 -9.63
N SER A 16 -48.39 15.41 -9.95
CA SER A 16 -47.36 15.01 -10.90
C SER A 16 -46.55 13.87 -10.28
N GLU A 17 -46.88 12.64 -10.67
CA GLU A 17 -46.05 11.45 -10.36
C GLU A 17 -44.58 11.73 -10.63
N PRO A 18 -43.66 11.44 -9.67
CA PRO A 18 -42.24 11.60 -9.90
C PRO A 18 -41.82 10.62 -11.01
N ASN A 19 -41.48 11.17 -12.17
CA ASN A 19 -41.01 10.43 -13.33
C ASN A 19 -39.81 9.55 -12.91
N PRO A 20 -39.87 8.21 -12.98
CA PRO A 20 -38.81 7.35 -12.51
C PRO A 20 -37.56 7.58 -13.39
N ILE A 21 -36.56 8.25 -12.82
CA ILE A 21 -35.27 8.47 -13.47
C ILE A 21 -34.70 7.08 -13.83
N PRO A 22 -34.49 6.76 -15.10
CA PRO A 22 -34.10 5.40 -15.50
C PRO A 22 -32.70 5.08 -14.96
N VAL A 23 -32.63 4.32 -13.89
CA VAL A 23 -31.41 3.84 -13.20
C VAL A 23 -30.42 3.21 -14.19
N ALA A 24 -30.91 2.63 -15.27
CA ALA A 24 -30.11 2.06 -16.36
C ALA A 24 -29.24 3.13 -17.06
N ARG A 25 -29.76 4.34 -17.37
CA ARG A 25 -28.98 5.40 -18.03
C ARG A 25 -27.79 5.87 -17.19
N HIS A 26 -27.90 5.84 -15.85
CA HIS A 26 -26.81 6.26 -14.95
C HIS A 26 -25.67 5.23 -14.90
N ARG A 27 -25.98 3.94 -14.93
CA ARG A 27 -24.97 2.85 -15.01
C ARG A 27 -24.19 2.89 -16.32
N TRP A 28 -24.86 3.09 -17.46
CA TRP A 28 -24.20 3.18 -18.75
C TRP A 28 -23.29 4.40 -18.88
N LYS A 29 -23.67 5.56 -18.34
CA LYS A 29 -22.80 6.76 -18.31
C LYS A 29 -21.56 6.52 -17.44
N LYS A 30 -21.70 5.89 -16.26
CA LYS A 30 -20.55 5.54 -15.41
C LYS A 30 -19.62 4.52 -16.08
N LEU A 31 -20.16 3.49 -16.72
CA LEU A 31 -19.36 2.50 -17.45
C LEU A 31 -18.60 3.13 -18.63
N ARG A 32 -19.26 4.00 -19.40
CA ARG A 32 -18.61 4.74 -20.50
C ARG A 32 -17.52 5.68 -19.98
N ALA A 33 -17.76 6.41 -18.91
CA ALA A 33 -16.75 7.29 -18.29
C ALA A 33 -15.54 6.49 -17.81
N THR A 34 -15.75 5.35 -17.14
CA THR A 34 -14.66 4.47 -16.71
C THR A 34 -13.90 3.88 -17.90
N ALA A 35 -14.61 3.46 -18.95
CA ALA A 35 -13.99 2.93 -20.17
C ALA A 35 -13.15 3.99 -20.90
N VAL A 36 -13.64 5.24 -20.99
CA VAL A 36 -12.87 6.36 -21.58
C VAL A 36 -11.62 6.65 -20.77
N VAL A 37 -11.73 6.72 -19.43
CA VAL A 37 -10.56 6.93 -18.55
C VAL A 37 -9.53 5.81 -18.75
N LEU A 38 -9.97 4.55 -18.76
CA LEU A 38 -9.07 3.41 -18.98
C LEU A 38 -8.42 3.46 -20.36
N ALA A 39 -9.20 3.74 -21.41
CA ALA A 39 -8.69 3.86 -22.77
C ALA A 39 -7.66 4.99 -22.89
N THR A 40 -7.91 6.13 -22.23
CA THR A 40 -6.96 7.25 -22.21
C THR A 40 -5.67 6.87 -21.47
N GLN A 41 -5.75 6.17 -20.32
CA GLN A 41 -4.58 5.68 -19.60
C GLN A 41 -3.75 4.70 -20.43
N VAL A 42 -4.41 3.76 -21.10
CA VAL A 42 -3.74 2.80 -22.00
C VAL A 42 -3.10 3.52 -23.20
N ALA A 43 -3.80 4.51 -23.79
CA ALA A 43 -3.27 5.29 -24.91
C ALA A 43 -2.02 6.10 -24.49
N ILE A 44 -2.04 6.73 -23.34
CA ILE A 44 -0.87 7.48 -22.80
C ILE A 44 0.30 6.52 -22.57
N LEU A 45 0.05 5.36 -21.96
CA LEU A 45 1.10 4.35 -21.71
C LEU A 45 1.67 3.82 -23.02
N ALA A 46 0.80 3.49 -23.99
CA ALA A 46 1.23 3.00 -25.30
C ALA A 46 2.03 4.07 -26.08
N ALA A 47 1.60 5.33 -26.05
CA ALA A 47 2.33 6.44 -26.66
C ALA A 47 3.71 6.65 -26.00
N PHE A 48 3.79 6.57 -24.67
CA PHE A 48 5.06 6.64 -23.95
C PHE A 48 6.00 5.49 -24.32
N LEU A 49 5.51 4.25 -24.29
CA LEU A 49 6.32 3.08 -24.63
C LEU A 49 6.75 3.10 -26.10
N GLY A 50 5.86 3.51 -27.00
CA GLY A 50 6.19 3.66 -28.43
C GLY A 50 7.22 4.75 -28.70
N PHE A 51 7.10 5.89 -28.01
CA PHE A 51 8.10 6.96 -28.08
C PHE A 51 9.46 6.50 -27.53
N TRP A 52 9.46 5.78 -26.41
CA TRP A 52 10.68 5.24 -25.81
C TRP A 52 11.36 4.22 -26.73
N ASP A 53 10.59 3.27 -27.30
CA ASP A 53 11.13 2.29 -28.22
C ASP A 53 11.69 2.95 -29.50
N TYR A 54 10.98 3.95 -30.04
CA TYR A 54 11.44 4.75 -31.19
C TYR A 54 12.77 5.47 -30.88
N MET A 55 12.87 6.15 -29.74
CA MET A 55 14.09 6.88 -29.33
C MET A 55 15.29 5.93 -29.16
N THR A 56 15.08 4.75 -28.58
CA THR A 56 16.14 3.76 -28.39
C THR A 56 16.51 3.04 -29.68
N ALA A 57 15.58 2.89 -30.63
CA ALA A 57 15.88 2.33 -31.95
C ALA A 57 16.76 3.24 -32.81
N GLN A 58 16.60 4.57 -32.67
CA GLN A 58 17.37 5.57 -33.45
C GLN A 58 18.78 5.84 -32.91
N ASN A 59 19.03 5.56 -31.63
CA ASN A 59 20.29 5.92 -30.97
C ASN A 59 20.84 4.77 -30.14
N ARG A 60 21.98 4.21 -30.56
CA ARG A 60 22.67 3.11 -29.86
C ARG A 60 23.07 3.49 -28.42
N ALA A 61 23.47 4.74 -28.18
CA ALA A 61 23.81 5.20 -26.84
C ALA A 61 22.54 5.25 -25.94
N ALA A 62 21.42 5.71 -26.48
CA ALA A 62 20.14 5.68 -25.78
C ALA A 62 19.69 4.23 -25.49
N ALA A 63 19.83 3.32 -26.45
CA ALA A 63 19.52 1.90 -26.26
C ALA A 63 20.39 1.26 -25.15
N PHE A 64 21.67 1.63 -25.09
CA PHE A 64 22.58 1.17 -24.04
C PHE A 64 22.21 1.74 -22.66
N MET A 65 21.91 3.04 -22.57
CA MET A 65 21.65 3.72 -21.27
C MET A 65 20.25 3.45 -20.71
N PHE A 66 19.24 3.35 -21.56
CA PHE A 66 17.83 3.27 -21.12
C PHE A 66 17.19 1.90 -21.41
N GLY A 67 17.83 1.03 -22.19
CA GLY A 67 17.21 -0.17 -22.69
C GLY A 67 16.07 0.15 -23.68
N SER A 68 15.50 -0.84 -24.34
CA SER A 68 14.28 -0.67 -25.14
C SER A 68 13.14 -1.49 -24.56
N PRO A 69 11.87 -1.05 -24.67
CA PRO A 69 10.71 -1.82 -24.24
C PRO A 69 10.67 -3.22 -24.84
N SER A 70 11.01 -3.36 -26.12
CA SER A 70 11.12 -4.64 -26.81
C SER A 70 12.18 -5.57 -26.21
N ALA A 71 13.37 -5.06 -25.89
CA ALA A 71 14.41 -5.82 -25.21
C ALA A 71 14.03 -6.22 -23.79
N ILE A 72 13.37 -5.32 -23.04
CA ILE A 72 12.85 -5.60 -21.70
C ILE A 72 11.86 -6.76 -21.73
N ALA A 73 10.90 -6.73 -22.66
CA ALA A 73 9.94 -7.82 -22.87
C ALA A 73 10.63 -9.14 -23.26
N GLY A 74 11.68 -9.07 -24.08
CA GLY A 74 12.53 -10.20 -24.42
C GLY A 74 13.20 -10.84 -23.20
N PHE A 75 13.82 -10.02 -22.31
CA PHE A 75 14.43 -10.52 -21.08
C PHE A 75 13.42 -11.06 -20.09
N LEU A 76 12.24 -10.44 -19.93
CA LEU A 76 11.15 -11.00 -19.13
C LEU A 76 10.74 -12.38 -19.62
N GLY A 77 10.57 -12.53 -20.94
CA GLY A 77 10.24 -13.81 -21.55
C GLY A 77 11.35 -14.86 -21.36
N GLN A 78 12.62 -14.47 -21.40
CA GLN A 78 13.75 -15.34 -21.11
C GLN A 78 13.76 -15.79 -19.65
N MET A 79 13.66 -14.84 -18.70
CA MET A 79 13.63 -15.12 -17.26
C MET A 79 12.43 -16.00 -16.87
N ALA A 80 11.31 -15.87 -17.58
CA ALA A 80 10.13 -16.72 -17.35
C ALA A 80 10.36 -18.16 -17.84
N ARG A 81 11.07 -18.35 -18.98
CA ARG A 81 11.36 -19.68 -19.56
C ARG A 81 12.47 -20.42 -18.82
N ASP A 82 13.50 -19.71 -18.37
CA ASP A 82 14.60 -20.31 -17.59
C ASP A 82 14.25 -20.52 -16.12
N GLY A 83 13.08 -20.07 -15.68
CA GLY A 83 12.57 -20.23 -14.32
C GLY A 83 13.12 -19.23 -13.32
N SER A 84 14.09 -18.39 -13.67
CA SER A 84 14.69 -17.43 -12.74
C SER A 84 13.67 -16.38 -12.26
N LEU A 85 12.76 -15.92 -13.13
CA LEU A 85 11.71 -14.98 -12.77
C LEU A 85 10.86 -15.50 -11.59
N TRP A 86 10.45 -16.74 -11.64
CA TRP A 86 9.58 -17.32 -10.63
C TRP A 86 10.30 -17.56 -9.31
N ARG A 87 11.53 -18.09 -9.40
CA ARG A 87 12.39 -18.31 -8.23
C ARG A 87 12.71 -17.01 -7.52
N ASP A 88 13.21 -16.00 -8.27
CA ASP A 88 13.60 -14.72 -7.70
C ASP A 88 12.40 -13.96 -7.13
N THR A 89 11.24 -14.01 -7.80
CA THR A 89 9.98 -13.44 -7.27
C THR A 89 9.53 -14.14 -6.00
N TYR A 90 9.65 -15.46 -5.92
CA TYR A 90 9.30 -16.22 -4.72
C TYR A 90 10.20 -15.87 -3.54
N VAL A 91 11.53 -15.80 -3.76
CA VAL A 91 12.50 -15.45 -2.70
C VAL A 91 12.21 -14.04 -2.16
N THR A 92 12.17 -13.04 -3.03
CA THR A 92 11.85 -11.65 -2.63
C THR A 92 10.47 -11.55 -1.98
N GLY A 93 9.48 -12.28 -2.50
CA GLY A 93 8.12 -12.32 -1.94
C GLY A 93 8.10 -12.90 -0.53
N LEU A 94 8.82 -13.99 -0.29
CA LEU A 94 8.93 -14.62 1.03
C LEU A 94 9.60 -13.70 2.05
N GLU A 95 10.75 -13.10 1.69
CA GLU A 95 11.49 -12.15 2.53
C GLU A 95 10.63 -10.93 2.88
N THR A 96 9.94 -10.37 1.87
CA THR A 96 9.01 -9.25 2.03
C THR A 96 7.86 -9.61 2.97
N LEU A 97 7.20 -10.76 2.76
CA LEU A 97 6.06 -11.16 3.57
C LEU A 97 6.44 -11.43 5.02
N LEU A 98 7.54 -12.15 5.26
CA LEU A 98 8.01 -12.40 6.63
C LEU A 98 8.35 -11.11 7.36
N GLY A 99 9.11 -10.22 6.73
CA GLY A 99 9.44 -8.92 7.30
C GLY A 99 8.21 -8.03 7.50
N PHE A 100 7.27 -8.04 6.55
CA PHE A 100 6.00 -7.34 6.64
C PHE A 100 5.19 -7.80 7.86
N PHE A 101 5.01 -9.11 8.05
CA PHE A 101 4.23 -9.62 9.18
C PHE A 101 4.90 -9.32 10.52
N VAL A 102 6.20 -9.60 10.65
CA VAL A 102 6.93 -9.34 11.90
C VAL A 102 6.97 -7.84 12.21
N GLY A 103 7.30 -7.00 11.23
CA GLY A 103 7.39 -5.55 11.41
C GLY A 103 6.06 -4.91 11.78
N ASN A 104 4.96 -5.29 11.10
CA ASN A 104 3.63 -4.79 11.44
C ASN A 104 3.14 -5.30 12.80
N LEU A 105 3.38 -6.56 13.12
CA LEU A 105 3.00 -7.10 14.44
C LEU A 105 3.70 -6.33 15.57
N VAL A 106 5.02 -6.25 15.51
CA VAL A 106 5.83 -5.57 16.53
C VAL A 106 5.51 -4.08 16.59
N GLY A 107 5.51 -3.39 15.44
CA GLY A 107 5.22 -1.95 15.36
C GLY A 107 3.81 -1.62 15.86
N THR A 108 2.80 -2.38 15.47
CA THR A 108 1.42 -2.16 15.90
C THR A 108 1.26 -2.41 17.41
N LEU A 109 1.84 -3.46 17.95
CA LEU A 109 1.77 -3.75 19.38
C LEU A 109 2.44 -2.63 20.21
N ILE A 110 3.62 -2.17 19.80
CA ILE A 110 4.29 -1.05 20.46
C ILE A 110 3.46 0.22 20.30
N GLY A 111 3.01 0.59 19.09
CA GLY A 111 2.24 1.80 18.84
C GLY A 111 0.94 1.86 19.63
N LEU A 112 0.17 0.78 19.69
CA LEU A 112 -1.03 0.69 20.51
C LEU A 112 -0.72 0.77 22.01
N SER A 113 0.39 0.18 22.48
CA SER A 113 0.76 0.18 23.89
C SER A 113 1.12 1.59 24.40
N LEU A 114 1.66 2.46 23.55
CA LEU A 114 1.98 3.85 23.88
C LEU A 114 0.75 4.67 24.26
N TRP A 115 -0.46 4.28 23.85
CA TRP A 115 -1.70 4.91 24.28
C TRP A 115 -1.93 4.84 25.81
N TYR A 116 -1.39 3.81 26.46
CA TYR A 116 -1.57 3.65 27.91
C TYR A 116 -0.94 4.75 28.75
N SER A 117 0.15 5.39 28.31
CA SER A 117 0.86 6.38 29.11
C SER A 117 1.36 7.54 28.25
N ARG A 118 0.77 8.71 28.45
CA ARG A 118 1.25 9.96 27.82
C ARG A 118 2.70 10.30 28.17
N PHE A 119 3.14 9.89 29.37
CA PHE A 119 4.54 10.09 29.77
C PHE A 119 5.46 9.20 28.91
N VAL A 120 5.18 7.91 28.85
CA VAL A 120 5.98 6.97 28.03
C VAL A 120 5.97 7.37 26.56
N SER A 121 4.81 7.76 26.02
CA SER A 121 4.71 8.22 24.65
C SER A 121 5.63 9.42 24.36
N ARG A 122 5.63 10.45 25.21
CA ARG A 122 6.50 11.62 25.06
C ARG A 122 8.00 11.29 25.19
N VAL A 123 8.33 10.32 26.04
CA VAL A 123 9.73 9.87 26.20
C VAL A 123 10.19 9.09 24.97
N VAL A 124 9.33 8.27 24.39
CA VAL A 124 9.66 7.40 23.23
C VAL A 124 9.66 8.16 21.91
N GLU A 125 8.84 9.19 21.76
CA GLU A 125 8.65 9.95 20.51
C GLU A 125 9.96 10.41 19.86
N PRO A 126 10.92 11.08 20.54
CA PRO A 126 12.17 11.50 19.93
C PRO A 126 13.02 10.32 19.41
N PHE A 127 12.98 9.17 20.09
CA PHE A 127 13.68 7.97 19.64
C PHE A 127 13.03 7.37 18.38
N VAL A 128 11.71 7.37 18.29
CA VAL A 128 10.98 6.92 17.09
C VAL A 128 11.33 7.80 15.90
N ILE A 129 11.37 9.13 16.09
CA ILE A 129 11.76 10.08 15.04
C ILE A 129 13.22 9.83 14.61
N ALA A 130 14.12 9.69 15.56
CA ALA A 130 15.53 9.43 15.27
C ALA A 130 15.75 8.13 14.52
N LEU A 131 15.13 7.03 14.98
CA LEU A 131 15.22 5.72 14.32
C LEU A 131 14.59 5.73 12.93
N GLY A 132 13.45 6.41 12.76
CA GLY A 132 12.79 6.56 11.47
C GLY A 132 13.57 7.40 10.45
N SER A 133 14.53 8.20 10.91
CA SER A 133 15.39 9.03 10.05
C SER A 133 16.62 8.29 9.54
N ILE A 134 16.92 7.11 10.09
CA ILE A 134 18.09 6.33 9.65
C ILE A 134 17.78 5.65 8.30
N PRO A 135 18.58 5.90 7.24
CA PRO A 135 18.42 5.19 5.98
C PRO A 135 18.66 3.69 6.17
N ILE A 136 17.68 2.86 5.83
CA ILE A 136 17.76 1.41 6.05
C ILE A 136 19.00 0.80 5.37
N ILE A 137 19.40 1.34 4.21
CA ILE A 137 20.59 0.87 3.48
C ILE A 137 21.87 1.03 4.29
N ALA A 138 21.96 2.04 5.16
CA ALA A 138 23.13 2.27 6.01
C ALA A 138 23.27 1.21 7.11
N LEU A 139 22.16 0.55 7.48
CA LEU A 139 22.16 -0.52 8.48
C LEU A 139 22.50 -1.89 7.89
N ALA A 140 22.47 -2.03 6.56
CA ALA A 140 22.67 -3.31 5.89
C ALA A 140 23.97 -4.03 6.29
N PRO A 141 25.16 -3.40 6.34
CA PRO A 141 26.40 -4.08 6.74
C PRO A 141 26.31 -4.63 8.17
N ILE A 142 25.74 -3.87 9.10
CA ILE A 142 25.61 -4.28 10.51
C ILE A 142 24.67 -5.47 10.63
N ILE A 143 23.53 -5.43 9.92
CA ILE A 143 22.53 -6.51 9.93
C ILE A 143 23.12 -7.79 9.35
N ILE A 144 23.94 -7.69 8.30
CA ILE A 144 24.62 -8.84 7.70
C ILE A 144 25.65 -9.42 8.66
N ILE A 145 26.39 -8.59 9.41
CA ILE A 145 27.34 -9.05 10.43
C ILE A 145 26.62 -9.81 11.55
N TRP A 146 25.45 -9.33 11.97
CA TRP A 146 24.69 -9.96 13.08
C TRP A 146 23.96 -11.23 12.66
N PHE A 147 23.35 -11.24 11.48
CA PHE A 147 22.43 -12.29 11.04
C PHE A 147 22.95 -13.13 9.87
N GLY A 148 24.14 -12.80 9.36
CA GLY A 148 24.74 -13.49 8.21
C GLY A 148 24.12 -13.07 6.86
N THR A 149 24.53 -13.76 5.79
CA THR A 149 24.09 -13.47 4.40
C THR A 149 22.81 -14.21 4.00
N GLY A 150 22.18 -14.94 4.93
CA GLY A 150 21.00 -15.76 4.68
C GLY A 150 19.67 -15.00 4.66
N LEU A 151 18.57 -15.73 4.68
CA LEU A 151 17.19 -15.24 4.71
C LEU A 151 16.94 -14.27 5.89
N ILE A 152 17.52 -14.56 7.06
CA ILE A 152 17.23 -13.83 8.30
C ILE A 152 17.64 -12.36 8.19
N SER A 153 18.79 -12.05 7.55
CA SER A 153 19.23 -10.66 7.37
C SER A 153 18.27 -9.86 6.49
N LYS A 154 17.72 -10.42 5.42
CA LYS A 154 16.76 -9.77 4.53
C LYS A 154 15.42 -9.56 5.24
N VAL A 155 14.95 -10.57 5.96
CA VAL A 155 13.76 -10.45 6.81
C VAL A 155 13.95 -9.38 7.89
N ALA A 156 15.12 -9.31 8.52
CA ALA A 156 15.42 -8.27 9.52
C ALA A 156 15.41 -6.86 8.89
N MET A 157 15.99 -6.67 7.70
CA MET A 157 15.97 -5.40 6.98
C MET A 157 14.54 -5.01 6.58
N SER A 158 13.76 -5.95 6.05
CA SER A 158 12.35 -5.76 5.74
C SER A 158 11.56 -5.39 7.00
N THR A 159 11.77 -6.09 8.12
CA THR A 159 11.14 -5.80 9.42
C THR A 159 11.46 -4.40 9.91
N LEU A 160 12.73 -3.99 9.90
CA LEU A 160 13.14 -2.65 10.35
C LEU A 160 12.56 -1.54 9.47
N SER A 161 12.43 -1.77 8.17
CA SER A 161 11.77 -0.82 7.26
C SER A 161 10.29 -0.61 7.60
N VAL A 162 9.63 -1.61 8.16
CA VAL A 162 8.19 -1.63 8.45
C VAL A 162 7.86 -1.15 9.85
N VAL A 163 8.65 -1.55 10.86
CA VAL A 163 8.29 -1.44 12.28
C VAL A 163 7.98 0.00 12.70
N ILE A 164 8.77 0.98 12.24
CA ILE A 164 8.58 2.39 12.60
C ILE A 164 7.29 2.95 12.00
N VAL A 165 7.02 2.65 10.73
CA VAL A 165 5.80 3.10 10.05
C VAL A 165 4.57 2.49 10.71
N ALA A 166 4.60 1.20 11.01
CA ALA A 166 3.51 0.49 11.70
C ALA A 166 3.27 1.03 13.11
N LEU A 167 4.34 1.34 13.86
CA LEU A 167 4.26 1.96 15.18
C LEU A 167 3.58 3.33 15.11
N VAL A 168 4.06 4.20 14.22
CA VAL A 168 3.54 5.58 14.09
C VAL A 168 2.07 5.58 13.65
N THR A 169 1.70 4.76 12.67
CA THR A 169 0.32 4.70 12.19
C THR A 169 -0.64 4.15 13.23
N SER A 170 -0.23 3.09 13.95
CA SER A 170 -1.03 2.49 15.02
C SER A 170 -1.18 3.43 16.23
N TYR A 171 -0.11 4.13 16.62
CA TYR A 171 -0.17 5.13 17.68
C TYR A 171 -1.10 6.29 17.30
N LYS A 172 -0.98 6.84 16.08
CA LYS A 172 -1.88 7.88 15.58
C LYS A 172 -3.34 7.44 15.62
N GLY A 173 -3.64 6.23 15.17
CA GLY A 173 -4.99 5.66 15.25
C GLY A 173 -5.50 5.56 16.69
N ALA A 174 -4.63 5.15 17.63
CA ALA A 174 -5.01 5.00 19.02
C ALA A 174 -5.28 6.34 19.72
N VAL A 175 -4.49 7.38 19.46
CA VAL A 175 -4.70 8.72 20.07
C VAL A 175 -5.75 9.54 19.32
N GLY A 176 -6.08 9.20 18.08
CA GLY A 176 -7.10 9.85 17.27
C GLY A 176 -8.54 9.50 17.65
N VAL A 177 -8.73 8.60 18.62
CA VAL A 177 -10.08 8.27 19.12
C VAL A 177 -10.71 9.48 19.80
N ASP A 178 -11.99 9.75 19.45
CA ASP A 178 -12.74 10.87 19.96
C ASP A 178 -12.77 10.89 21.51
N PRO A 179 -12.30 11.99 22.13
CA PRO A 179 -12.30 12.14 23.59
C PRO A 179 -13.69 11.99 24.21
N ASP A 180 -14.76 12.39 23.52
CA ASP A 180 -16.12 12.31 24.04
C ASP A 180 -16.57 10.85 24.15
N GLN A 181 -16.20 10.00 23.21
CA GLN A 181 -16.44 8.55 23.30
C GLN A 181 -15.67 7.92 24.48
N ILE A 182 -14.43 8.34 24.70
CA ILE A 182 -13.63 7.87 25.84
C ILE A 182 -14.27 8.32 27.16
N ASN A 183 -14.75 9.57 27.24
CA ASN A 183 -15.41 10.12 28.44
C ASN A 183 -16.76 9.42 28.70
N LEU A 184 -17.54 9.17 27.67
CA LEU A 184 -18.78 8.39 27.78
C LEU A 184 -18.51 7.00 28.40
N MET A 185 -17.51 6.28 27.89
CA MET A 185 -17.13 4.97 28.43
C MET A 185 -16.73 5.06 29.93
N ARG A 186 -16.01 6.13 30.31
CA ARG A 186 -15.65 6.38 31.73
C ARG A 186 -16.86 6.64 32.60
N THR A 187 -17.82 7.45 32.13
CA THR A 187 -19.06 7.73 32.85
C THR A 187 -19.89 6.46 33.07
N LEU A 188 -19.84 5.51 32.13
CA LEU A 188 -20.44 4.18 32.24
C LEU A 188 -19.65 3.22 33.13
N GLY A 189 -18.60 3.68 33.82
CA GLY A 189 -17.79 2.87 34.75
C GLY A 189 -16.77 1.94 34.07
N ALA A 190 -16.49 2.12 32.75
CA ALA A 190 -15.53 1.27 32.06
C ALA A 190 -14.09 1.50 32.58
N SER A 191 -13.37 0.40 32.86
CA SER A 191 -11.95 0.45 33.19
C SER A 191 -11.09 0.87 31.99
N LYS A 192 -9.86 1.36 32.23
CA LYS A 192 -8.93 1.74 31.17
C LYS A 192 -8.67 0.62 30.17
N PHE A 193 -8.58 -0.63 30.63
CA PHE A 193 -8.42 -1.79 29.78
C PHE A 193 -9.66 -2.08 28.93
N GLN A 194 -10.86 -1.88 29.49
CA GLN A 194 -12.10 -2.03 28.73
C GLN A 194 -12.24 -0.98 27.64
N ILE A 195 -11.89 0.29 27.94
CA ILE A 195 -11.84 1.38 26.94
C ILE A 195 -10.85 1.02 25.84
N PHE A 196 -9.63 0.61 26.19
CA PHE A 196 -8.63 0.21 25.23
C PHE A 196 -9.11 -0.89 24.30
N ARG A 197 -9.58 -2.01 24.88
CA ARG A 197 -9.97 -3.20 24.09
C ARG A 197 -11.25 -3.00 23.27
N LYS A 198 -12.26 -2.30 23.84
CA LYS A 198 -13.61 -2.18 23.25
C LYS A 198 -13.80 -0.94 22.38
N LEU A 199 -13.00 0.09 22.57
CA LEU A 199 -13.11 1.35 21.83
C LEU A 199 -11.84 1.66 21.06
N VAL A 200 -10.67 1.79 21.74
CA VAL A 200 -9.44 2.29 21.11
C VAL A 200 -8.92 1.34 20.03
N VAL A 201 -8.76 0.06 20.34
CA VAL A 201 -8.25 -0.93 19.36
C VAL A 201 -9.18 -1.04 18.14
N PRO A 202 -10.51 -1.21 18.27
CA PRO A 202 -11.40 -1.25 17.11
C PRO A 202 -11.41 0.06 16.30
N ALA A 203 -11.39 1.21 16.95
CA ALA A 203 -11.33 2.50 16.26
C ALA A 203 -10.03 2.70 15.48
N SER A 204 -8.88 2.24 16.03
CA SER A 204 -7.57 2.32 15.40
C SER A 204 -7.42 1.44 14.16
N LEU A 205 -8.28 0.43 13.96
CA LEU A 205 -8.13 -0.51 12.84
C LEU A 205 -8.09 0.18 11.48
N THR A 206 -8.81 1.29 11.32
CA THR A 206 -8.78 2.06 10.07
C THR A 206 -7.39 2.59 9.74
N ASP A 207 -6.70 3.17 10.72
CA ASP A 207 -5.35 3.71 10.55
C ASP A 207 -4.31 2.59 10.44
N ILE A 208 -4.48 1.50 11.20
CA ILE A 208 -3.65 0.30 11.12
C ILE A 208 -3.73 -0.28 9.70
N PHE A 209 -4.91 -0.46 9.11
CA PHE A 209 -5.04 -0.97 7.76
C PHE A 209 -4.52 0.00 6.68
N ALA A 210 -4.67 1.31 6.90
CA ALA A 210 -4.03 2.30 6.05
C ALA A 210 -2.50 2.17 6.13
N GLY A 211 -1.95 2.00 7.33
CA GLY A 211 -0.55 1.71 7.58
C GLY A 211 -0.08 0.41 6.90
N LEU A 212 -0.84 -0.68 7.00
CA LEU A 212 -0.53 -1.96 6.35
C LEU A 212 -0.33 -1.82 4.84
N LYS A 213 -1.12 -1.00 4.15
CA LYS A 213 -0.92 -0.75 2.71
C LYS A 213 0.38 -0.03 2.41
N LEU A 214 0.75 0.95 3.24
CA LEU A 214 2.00 1.67 3.09
C LEU A 214 3.20 0.76 3.37
N THR A 215 3.10 -0.07 4.39
CA THR A 215 4.20 -0.94 4.83
C THR A 215 4.53 -2.07 3.87
N VAL A 216 3.65 -2.45 2.93
CA VAL A 216 3.98 -3.37 1.83
C VAL A 216 5.17 -2.84 1.02
N GLY A 217 5.13 -1.56 0.63
CA GLY A 217 6.22 -0.94 -0.13
C GLY A 217 7.51 -0.86 0.68
N PHE A 218 7.43 -0.49 1.95
CA PHE A 218 8.60 -0.45 2.84
C PHE A 218 9.22 -1.82 3.08
N ALA A 219 8.39 -2.86 3.24
CA ALA A 219 8.87 -4.24 3.38
C ALA A 219 9.64 -4.70 2.14
N LEU A 220 9.11 -4.40 0.96
CA LEU A 220 9.75 -4.74 -0.31
C LEU A 220 11.08 -3.99 -0.49
N ILE A 221 11.13 -2.70 -0.15
CA ILE A 221 12.37 -1.90 -0.17
C ILE A 221 13.41 -2.53 0.75
N GLY A 222 13.03 -2.91 1.98
CA GLY A 222 13.94 -3.55 2.93
C GLY A 222 14.49 -4.88 2.42
N ALA A 223 13.65 -5.74 1.85
CA ALA A 223 14.06 -7.01 1.26
C ALA A 223 15.05 -6.78 0.09
N ILE A 224 14.71 -5.91 -0.87
CA ILE A 224 15.56 -5.60 -2.03
C ILE A 224 16.92 -5.04 -1.61
N VAL A 225 16.95 -4.13 -0.62
CA VAL A 225 18.22 -3.59 -0.11
C VAL A 225 19.08 -4.71 0.50
N GLY A 226 18.46 -5.63 1.24
CA GLY A 226 19.14 -6.82 1.75
C GLY A 226 19.70 -7.73 0.64
N GLU A 227 18.91 -7.94 -0.41
CA GLU A 227 19.31 -8.73 -1.57
C GLU A 227 20.46 -8.07 -2.36
N PHE A 228 20.51 -6.73 -2.46
CA PHE A 228 21.61 -6.01 -3.12
C PHE A 228 22.95 -6.27 -2.45
N MET A 229 22.94 -6.38 -1.13
CA MET A 229 24.19 -6.45 -0.37
C MET A 229 24.72 -7.87 -0.21
N SER A 230 23.86 -8.88 -0.17
CA SER A 230 24.32 -10.20 0.28
C SER A 230 23.45 -11.37 -0.21
N SER A 231 22.87 -11.29 -1.41
CA SER A 231 22.06 -12.39 -1.94
C SER A 231 22.66 -13.07 -3.16
N SER A 232 22.33 -14.34 -3.36
CA SER A 232 22.59 -15.10 -4.60
C SER A 232 21.34 -15.29 -5.45
N GLU A 233 20.15 -14.96 -4.90
CA GLU A 233 18.83 -15.12 -5.50
C GLU A 233 17.95 -13.94 -5.12
N GLY A 234 16.84 -13.76 -5.83
CA GLY A 234 15.88 -12.70 -5.61
C GLY A 234 15.92 -11.60 -6.67
N LEU A 235 14.81 -10.84 -6.75
CA LEU A 235 14.65 -9.77 -7.74
C LEU A 235 15.66 -8.63 -7.53
N GLY A 236 15.97 -8.30 -6.27
CA GLY A 236 17.02 -7.32 -5.94
C GLY A 236 18.39 -7.80 -6.39
N HIS A 237 18.73 -9.08 -6.13
CA HIS A 237 19.95 -9.66 -6.65
C HIS A 237 20.02 -9.61 -8.19
N ALA A 238 18.92 -9.95 -8.86
CA ALA A 238 18.84 -9.90 -10.33
C ALA A 238 19.07 -8.48 -10.85
N ILE A 239 18.48 -7.45 -10.20
CA ILE A 239 18.67 -6.02 -10.53
C ILE A 239 20.15 -5.64 -10.34
N PHE A 240 20.73 -5.94 -9.18
CA PHE A 240 22.11 -5.58 -8.86
C PHE A 240 23.10 -6.25 -9.80
N LYS A 241 22.97 -7.55 -10.03
CA LYS A 241 23.81 -8.33 -10.94
C LYS A 241 23.72 -7.84 -12.39
N ALA A 242 22.51 -7.61 -12.90
CA ALA A 242 22.32 -7.09 -14.24
C ALA A 242 22.89 -5.67 -14.38
N GLY A 243 22.73 -4.83 -13.35
CA GLY A 243 23.30 -3.48 -13.29
C GLY A 243 24.83 -3.49 -13.31
N SER A 244 25.46 -4.36 -12.52
CA SER A 244 26.93 -4.53 -12.48
C SER A 244 27.52 -4.98 -13.82
N LEU A 245 26.73 -5.70 -14.61
CA LEU A 245 27.09 -6.16 -15.96
C LEU A 245 26.66 -5.21 -17.06
N TYR A 246 26.05 -4.05 -16.71
CA TYR A 246 25.50 -3.07 -17.66
C TYR A 246 24.45 -3.64 -18.61
N ILE A 247 23.72 -4.70 -18.20
CA ILE A 247 22.62 -5.29 -18.98
C ILE A 247 21.31 -4.56 -18.60
N ILE A 248 21.22 -3.30 -19.01
CA ILE A 248 20.14 -2.39 -18.61
C ILE A 248 18.73 -2.93 -18.91
N PRO A 249 18.43 -3.55 -20.09
CA PRO A 249 17.11 -4.13 -20.31
C PRO A 249 16.73 -5.23 -19.30
N LYS A 250 17.70 -6.00 -18.79
CA LYS A 250 17.47 -7.01 -17.75
C LYS A 250 17.20 -6.38 -16.38
N VAL A 251 17.86 -5.23 -16.08
CA VAL A 251 17.54 -4.45 -14.87
C VAL A 251 16.07 -4.03 -14.88
N PHE A 252 15.61 -3.44 -16.00
CA PHE A 252 14.22 -3.04 -16.14
C PHE A 252 13.24 -4.23 -16.11
N ALA A 253 13.61 -5.37 -16.68
CA ALA A 253 12.81 -6.59 -16.60
C ALA A 253 12.59 -7.03 -15.14
N ALA A 254 13.64 -7.05 -14.33
CA ALA A 254 13.54 -7.37 -12.91
C ALA A 254 12.77 -6.29 -12.11
N LEU A 255 12.91 -5.00 -12.47
CA LEU A 255 12.09 -3.91 -11.89
C LEU A 255 10.61 -4.08 -12.21
N VAL A 256 10.25 -4.45 -13.45
CA VAL A 256 8.85 -4.73 -13.82
C VAL A 256 8.29 -5.88 -12.99
N ALA A 257 9.06 -6.95 -12.79
CA ALA A 257 8.66 -8.06 -11.91
C ALA A 257 8.48 -7.60 -10.46
N THR A 258 9.36 -6.73 -9.96
CA THR A 258 9.25 -6.14 -8.61
C THR A 258 8.00 -5.29 -8.46
N ILE A 259 7.67 -4.46 -9.45
CA ILE A 259 6.43 -3.67 -9.48
C ILE A 259 5.21 -4.58 -9.47
N ALA A 260 5.22 -5.64 -10.29
CA ALA A 260 4.13 -6.61 -10.33
C ALA A 260 3.94 -7.28 -8.97
N LEU A 261 5.02 -7.70 -8.30
CA LEU A 261 4.99 -8.26 -6.94
C LEU A 261 4.39 -7.26 -5.93
N ALA A 262 4.85 -5.99 -5.95
CA ALA A 262 4.33 -4.94 -5.08
C ALA A 262 2.81 -4.72 -5.26
N LEU A 263 2.35 -4.69 -6.51
CA LEU A 263 0.93 -4.54 -6.84
C LEU A 263 0.10 -5.74 -6.36
N ILE A 264 0.60 -6.96 -6.54
CA ILE A 264 -0.06 -8.19 -6.07
C ILE A 264 -0.19 -8.16 -4.55
N LEU A 265 0.89 -7.88 -3.82
CA LEU A 265 0.89 -7.81 -2.36
C LEU A 265 -0.06 -6.72 -1.85
N THR A 266 -0.02 -5.53 -2.44
CA THR A 266 -0.92 -4.42 -2.08
C THR A 266 -2.38 -4.76 -2.34
N PHE A 267 -2.66 -5.44 -3.45
CA PHE A 267 -4.02 -5.92 -3.78
C PHE A 267 -4.52 -6.95 -2.77
N ILE A 268 -3.66 -7.89 -2.36
CA ILE A 268 -3.99 -8.90 -1.34
C ILE A 268 -4.32 -8.22 -0.02
N VAL A 269 -3.47 -7.29 0.47
CA VAL A 269 -3.72 -6.52 1.69
C VAL A 269 -5.01 -5.72 1.58
N GLY A 270 -5.29 -5.08 0.44
CA GLY A 270 -6.53 -4.36 0.20
C GLY A 270 -7.77 -5.25 0.18
N LYS A 271 -7.66 -6.51 -0.27
CA LYS A 271 -8.75 -7.49 -0.16
C LYS A 271 -8.98 -7.91 1.29
N ILE A 272 -7.92 -8.19 2.04
CA ILE A 272 -8.01 -8.56 3.46
C ILE A 272 -8.69 -7.44 4.26
N GLU A 273 -8.30 -6.18 4.04
CA GLU A 273 -8.97 -5.03 4.67
C GLU A 273 -10.48 -5.02 4.41
N ARG A 274 -10.89 -5.18 3.13
CA ARG A 274 -12.31 -5.18 2.76
C ARG A 274 -13.12 -6.33 3.40
N LEU A 275 -12.47 -7.45 3.67
CA LEU A 275 -13.09 -8.59 4.34
C LEU A 275 -13.22 -8.36 5.86
N LEU A 276 -12.22 -7.73 6.48
CA LEU A 276 -12.16 -7.51 7.91
C LEU A 276 -12.89 -6.24 8.37
N MET A 277 -13.16 -5.26 7.47
CA MET A 277 -13.86 -4.02 7.79
C MET A 277 -15.09 -3.80 6.90
N PRO A 278 -16.15 -4.61 7.01
CA PRO A 278 -17.36 -4.45 6.22
C PRO A 278 -18.13 -3.15 6.53
N TRP A 279 -18.00 -2.62 7.76
CA TRP A 279 -18.66 -1.38 8.20
C TRP A 279 -18.15 -0.11 7.50
N ARG A 280 -17.00 -0.13 6.84
CA ARG A 280 -16.47 1.01 6.07
C ARG A 280 -17.15 1.20 4.71
N ARG A 281 -18.10 0.34 4.35
CA ARG A 281 -18.85 0.42 3.08
C ARG A 281 -20.14 1.22 3.19
N LEU A 282 -20.47 1.68 4.38
CA LEU A 282 -21.59 2.55 4.68
C LEU A 282 -21.13 4.01 4.71
#